data_c1bedc06a54a4a8473c2d0f571d00989
#
_entry.id   c1bedc06a54a4a8473c2d0f571d00989
#
_cell.length_a   1.000
_cell.length_b   1.000
_cell.length_c   1.000
_cell.angle_alpha   90.00
_cell.angle_beta   90.00
_cell.angle_gamma   90.00
#
_symmetry.space_group_name_H-M   'P 1'
#
loop_
_entity.id
_entity.type
_entity.pdbx_description
1 polymer ?
#
loop_
_entity_poly.entity_id
_entity_poly.type
_entity_poly.pdbx_seq_one_letter_code
_entity_poly.pdbx_strand_id
1 'polypeptide(L)'
;MRRESSASQKRQEREKNESLVFRPLTPRLMDVLGTVLRGSWGTGCWCMYPRLTDTQMRALPGFGSLNQRRREAMTQLARRRRAPGIVAFEGDEPVGWVAIAPRTELLRVESSRATPRIDDEDVWVIPCVTVGKTARGRGIAVALIKEAVAYAFKHGAPVVEAYPRAGDTRTSNDNAYFGTEPLFRRAGFRVVRTPPEDLPRNWVPRVTMRYVES
;
A
#
# COMPACT_ATOMS: atom_id res chain seq x y z
N MET A 1 13.33 -35.89 4.19
CA MET A 1 11.95 -35.61 3.71
C MET A 1 11.46 -34.18 3.93
N ARG A 2 11.88 -33.35 4.93
CA ARG A 2 11.37 -31.95 5.10
C ARG A 2 11.96 -30.89 4.16
N ARG A 3 13.12 -31.10 3.53
CA ARG A 3 13.77 -30.12 2.63
C ARG A 3 13.23 -30.09 1.19
N GLU A 4 12.73 -31.22 0.68
CA GLU A 4 12.16 -31.32 -0.68
C GLU A 4 10.77 -30.66 -0.79
N SER A 5 9.96 -30.70 0.31
CA SER A 5 8.69 -30.01 0.40
C SER A 5 8.82 -28.48 0.27
N SER A 6 9.87 -27.90 0.86
CA SER A 6 10.14 -26.44 0.82
C SER A 6 10.55 -25.95 -0.57
N ALA A 7 11.33 -26.75 -1.32
CA ALA A 7 11.75 -26.39 -2.68
C ALA A 7 10.60 -26.46 -3.68
N SER A 8 9.76 -27.48 -3.59
CA SER A 8 8.56 -27.64 -4.41
C SER A 8 7.54 -26.55 -4.15
N GLN A 9 7.33 -26.16 -2.89
CA GLN A 9 6.45 -25.04 -2.54
C GLN A 9 6.97 -23.69 -3.08
N LYS A 10 8.26 -23.42 -2.97
CA LYS A 10 8.88 -22.22 -3.53
C LYS A 10 8.81 -22.16 -5.06
N ARG A 11 8.92 -23.30 -5.73
CA ARG A 11 8.77 -23.39 -7.18
C ARG A 11 7.33 -23.13 -7.60
N GLN A 12 6.33 -23.71 -6.92
CA GLN A 12 4.92 -23.46 -7.18
C GLN A 12 4.52 -22.01 -6.88
N GLU A 13 5.09 -21.38 -5.85
CA GLU A 13 4.89 -19.95 -5.57
C GLU A 13 5.52 -19.07 -6.66
N ARG A 14 6.66 -19.45 -7.22
CA ARG A 14 7.27 -18.73 -8.37
C ARG A 14 6.43 -18.87 -9.63
N GLU A 15 6.00 -20.08 -10.00
CA GLU A 15 5.16 -20.33 -11.17
C GLU A 15 3.79 -19.60 -11.05
N LYS A 16 3.20 -19.51 -9.86
CA LYS A 16 1.99 -18.72 -9.61
C LYS A 16 2.22 -17.21 -9.64
N ASN A 17 3.38 -16.73 -9.22
CA ASN A 17 3.73 -15.31 -9.34
C ASN A 17 4.04 -14.90 -10.79
N GLU A 18 4.50 -15.81 -11.64
CA GLU A 18 4.68 -15.58 -13.07
C GLU A 18 3.35 -15.36 -13.82
N SER A 19 2.21 -15.73 -13.21
CA SER A 19 0.88 -15.48 -13.76
C SER A 19 0.24 -14.15 -13.31
N LEU A 20 0.88 -13.40 -12.40
CA LEU A 20 0.34 -12.12 -11.93
C LEU A 20 0.52 -11.02 -12.97
N VAL A 21 -0.58 -10.34 -13.28
CA VAL A 21 -0.58 -9.15 -14.13
C VAL A 21 -0.85 -7.92 -13.27
N PHE A 22 -0.02 -6.90 -13.42
CA PHE A 22 -0.11 -5.65 -12.69
C PHE A 22 -0.59 -4.53 -13.61
N ARG A 23 -1.66 -3.84 -13.21
CA ARG A 23 -2.25 -2.76 -14.01
C ARG A 23 -2.35 -1.48 -13.17
N PRO A 24 -1.76 -0.36 -13.60
CA PRO A 24 -1.98 0.94 -12.98
C PRO A 24 -3.48 1.25 -12.94
N LEU A 25 -3.94 1.83 -11.82
CA LEU A 25 -5.36 2.17 -11.67
C LEU A 25 -5.77 3.23 -12.69
N THR A 26 -6.84 2.93 -13.42
CA THR A 26 -7.54 3.84 -14.31
C THR A 26 -9.00 3.98 -13.87
N PRO A 27 -9.75 5.00 -14.34
CA PRO A 27 -11.19 5.10 -14.05
C PRO A 27 -11.99 3.84 -14.41
N ARG A 28 -11.59 3.11 -15.44
CA ARG A 28 -12.24 1.85 -15.85
C ARG A 28 -12.08 0.72 -14.84
N LEU A 29 -11.04 0.77 -14.01
CA LEU A 29 -10.73 -0.24 -12.99
C LEU A 29 -11.30 0.11 -11.60
N MET A 30 -12.11 1.16 -11.47
CA MET A 30 -12.65 1.57 -10.16
C MET A 30 -13.59 0.55 -9.54
N ASP A 31 -14.42 -0.12 -10.34
CA ASP A 31 -15.29 -1.19 -9.84
C ASP A 31 -14.48 -2.42 -9.42
N VAL A 32 -13.45 -2.74 -10.19
CA VAL A 32 -12.47 -3.79 -9.89
C VAL A 32 -11.75 -3.50 -8.57
N LEU A 33 -11.26 -2.26 -8.36
CA LEU A 33 -10.70 -1.85 -7.09
C LEU A 33 -11.70 -2.03 -5.94
N GLY A 34 -12.97 -1.70 -6.17
CA GLY A 34 -14.06 -1.91 -5.21
C GLY A 34 -14.20 -3.35 -4.77
N THR A 35 -14.01 -4.34 -5.65
CA THR A 35 -14.05 -5.76 -5.29
C THR A 35 -12.86 -6.17 -4.42
N VAL A 36 -11.66 -5.71 -4.73
CA VAL A 36 -10.45 -5.97 -3.92
C VAL A 36 -10.57 -5.38 -2.52
N LEU A 37 -11.15 -4.18 -2.40
CA LEU A 37 -11.34 -3.49 -1.12
C LEU A 37 -12.53 -4.01 -0.31
N ARG A 38 -13.41 -4.84 -0.90
CA ARG A 38 -14.63 -5.33 -0.25
C ARG A 38 -14.31 -6.14 1.01
N GLY A 39 -15.02 -5.84 2.08
CA GLY A 39 -14.81 -6.52 3.37
C GLY A 39 -13.48 -6.17 4.05
N SER A 40 -12.79 -5.15 3.58
CA SER A 40 -11.65 -4.53 4.22
C SER A 40 -12.00 -3.11 4.68
N TRP A 41 -11.19 -2.54 5.55
CA TRP A 41 -11.31 -1.13 5.95
C TRP A 41 -11.22 -0.19 4.73
N GLY A 42 -10.50 -0.61 3.69
CA GLY A 42 -10.35 0.11 2.43
C GLY A 42 -11.67 0.39 1.69
N THR A 43 -12.72 -0.42 1.84
CA THR A 43 -14.02 -0.19 1.21
C THR A 43 -14.62 1.17 1.57
N GLY A 44 -14.48 1.61 2.83
CA GLY A 44 -14.92 2.94 3.25
C GLY A 44 -13.91 4.05 2.99
N CYS A 45 -12.64 3.70 2.89
CA CYS A 45 -11.51 4.62 2.76
C CYS A 45 -11.21 5.01 1.31
N TRP A 46 -11.30 4.07 0.35
CA TRP A 46 -10.81 4.25 -1.03
C TRP A 46 -9.38 4.79 -1.09
N CYS A 47 -8.54 4.43 -0.10
CA CYS A 47 -7.17 4.95 0.09
C CYS A 47 -7.05 6.48 0.12
N MET A 48 -8.13 7.18 0.47
CA MET A 48 -8.14 8.62 0.67
C MET A 48 -7.66 9.05 2.06
N TYR A 49 -7.69 8.12 3.05
CA TYR A 49 -7.29 8.42 4.43
C TYR A 49 -5.84 8.94 4.53
N PRO A 50 -4.81 8.34 3.90
CA PRO A 50 -3.46 8.89 3.98
C PRO A 50 -3.30 10.20 3.22
N ARG A 51 -4.19 10.49 2.24
CA ARG A 51 -4.09 11.65 1.34
C ARG A 51 -4.70 12.92 1.92
N LEU A 52 -5.70 12.81 2.77
CA LEU A 52 -6.51 13.94 3.24
C LEU A 52 -6.50 14.05 4.75
N THR A 53 -6.51 15.28 5.25
CA THR A 53 -6.82 15.58 6.65
C THR A 53 -8.31 15.29 6.93
N ASP A 54 -8.71 15.24 8.22
CA ASP A 54 -10.11 15.02 8.57
C ASP A 54 -11.04 16.14 8.06
N THR A 55 -10.55 17.38 8.08
CA THR A 55 -11.30 18.54 7.54
C THR A 55 -11.50 18.39 6.04
N GLN A 56 -10.45 18.08 5.29
CA GLN A 56 -10.55 17.87 3.83
C GLN A 56 -11.41 16.66 3.49
N MET A 57 -11.31 15.60 4.29
CA MET A 57 -12.13 14.41 4.11
C MET A 57 -13.63 14.70 4.25
N ARG A 58 -14.01 15.53 5.24
CA ARG A 58 -15.41 15.98 5.41
C ARG A 58 -15.85 16.94 4.30
N ALA A 59 -14.94 17.77 3.80
CA ALA A 59 -15.17 18.77 2.77
C ALA A 59 -15.09 18.22 1.33
N LEU A 60 -14.91 16.90 1.15
CA LEU A 60 -14.89 16.33 -0.20
C LEU A 60 -16.13 16.73 -0.97
N PRO A 61 -15.97 17.28 -2.20
CA PRO A 61 -17.08 17.70 -3.05
C PRO A 61 -17.89 16.52 -3.54
N GLY A 62 -19.10 16.78 -4.03
CA GLY A 62 -19.98 15.81 -4.64
C GLY A 62 -21.20 15.47 -3.79
N PHE A 63 -22.12 14.71 -4.37
CA PHE A 63 -23.36 14.27 -3.75
C PHE A 63 -23.22 12.86 -3.16
N GLY A 64 -24.15 12.50 -2.29
CA GLY A 64 -24.24 11.17 -1.69
C GLY A 64 -23.37 10.98 -0.43
N SER A 65 -23.18 9.74 -0.06
CA SER A 65 -22.45 9.36 1.14
C SER A 65 -20.96 9.73 1.07
N LEU A 66 -20.31 9.83 2.21
CA LEU A 66 -18.86 10.07 2.28
C LEU A 66 -18.06 8.97 1.53
N ASN A 67 -18.56 7.74 1.53
CA ASN A 67 -17.97 6.63 0.76
C ASN A 67 -18.00 6.93 -0.75
N GLN A 68 -19.14 7.38 -1.28
CA GLN A 68 -19.28 7.76 -2.70
C GLN A 68 -18.36 8.92 -3.07
N ARG A 69 -18.28 9.95 -2.23
CA ARG A 69 -17.39 11.10 -2.46
C ARG A 69 -15.90 10.70 -2.42
N ARG A 70 -15.50 9.77 -1.56
CA ARG A 70 -14.13 9.21 -1.53
C ARG A 70 -13.83 8.39 -2.78
N ARG A 71 -14.81 7.58 -3.25
CA ARG A 71 -14.68 6.83 -4.51
C ARG A 71 -14.47 7.79 -5.68
N GLU A 72 -15.26 8.85 -5.76
CA GLU A 72 -15.12 9.86 -6.81
C GLU A 72 -13.75 10.57 -6.73
N ALA A 73 -13.30 10.96 -5.55
CA ALA A 73 -11.98 11.55 -5.38
C ALA A 73 -10.85 10.61 -5.86
N MET A 74 -10.94 9.30 -5.59
CA MET A 74 -10.00 8.31 -6.13
C MET A 74 -10.13 8.18 -7.64
N THR A 75 -11.34 8.26 -8.20
CA THR A 75 -11.58 8.25 -9.65
C THR A 75 -10.88 9.44 -10.32
N GLN A 76 -10.93 10.62 -9.72
CA GLN A 76 -10.22 11.81 -10.25
C GLN A 76 -8.69 11.62 -10.20
N LEU A 77 -8.15 10.99 -9.15
CA LEU A 77 -6.73 10.63 -9.09
C LEU A 77 -6.36 9.62 -10.20
N ALA A 78 -7.22 8.64 -10.46
CA ALA A 78 -7.01 7.62 -11.49
C ALA A 78 -7.06 8.19 -12.95
N ARG A 79 -7.55 9.42 -13.14
CA ARG A 79 -7.49 10.13 -14.43
C ARG A 79 -6.14 10.79 -14.71
N ARG A 80 -5.30 10.94 -13.68
CA ARG A 80 -3.99 11.58 -13.80
C ARG A 80 -3.02 10.70 -14.59
N ARG A 81 -2.00 11.30 -15.20
CA ARG A 81 -0.91 10.58 -15.89
C ARG A 81 -0.19 9.59 -14.94
N ARG A 82 -0.03 9.95 -13.67
CA ARG A 82 0.49 9.08 -12.62
C ARG A 82 -0.68 8.44 -11.88
N ALA A 83 -0.82 7.14 -12.02
CA ALA A 83 -1.86 6.39 -11.32
C ALA A 83 -1.61 6.41 -9.80
N PRO A 84 -2.66 6.46 -8.97
CA PRO A 84 -2.53 6.48 -7.51
C PRO A 84 -2.15 5.12 -6.89
N GLY A 85 -1.98 4.10 -7.72
CA GLY A 85 -1.60 2.75 -7.31
C GLY A 85 -1.85 1.71 -8.41
N ILE A 86 -1.68 0.44 -8.05
CA ILE A 86 -1.63 -0.69 -8.97
C ILE A 86 -2.54 -1.81 -8.47
N VAL A 87 -3.32 -2.40 -9.37
CA VAL A 87 -4.14 -3.59 -9.13
C VAL A 87 -3.41 -4.82 -9.65
N ALA A 88 -3.32 -5.87 -8.85
CA ALA A 88 -2.82 -7.18 -9.26
C ALA A 88 -3.98 -8.08 -9.69
N PHE A 89 -3.77 -8.81 -10.77
CA PHE A 89 -4.69 -9.78 -11.32
C PHE A 89 -4.02 -11.16 -11.42
N GLU A 90 -4.79 -12.20 -11.21
CA GLU A 90 -4.47 -13.58 -11.56
C GLU A 90 -5.46 -14.01 -12.64
N GLY A 91 -5.00 -14.10 -13.89
CA GLY A 91 -5.90 -14.11 -15.03
C GLY A 91 -6.74 -12.83 -15.07
N ASP A 92 -8.07 -12.97 -15.08
CA ASP A 92 -9.02 -11.85 -15.03
C ASP A 92 -9.48 -11.49 -13.60
N GLU A 93 -9.10 -12.28 -12.60
CA GLU A 93 -9.52 -12.08 -11.22
C GLU A 93 -8.62 -11.05 -10.51
N PRO A 94 -9.19 -9.95 -9.96
CA PRO A 94 -8.42 -8.99 -9.20
C PRO A 94 -8.13 -9.53 -7.80
N VAL A 95 -6.85 -9.72 -7.48
CA VAL A 95 -6.39 -10.37 -6.25
C VAL A 95 -5.76 -9.43 -5.24
N GLY A 96 -5.37 -8.22 -5.65
CA GLY A 96 -4.73 -7.28 -4.72
C GLY A 96 -4.58 -5.86 -5.25
N TRP A 97 -4.21 -4.97 -4.35
CA TRP A 97 -4.04 -3.55 -4.56
C TRP A 97 -2.87 -3.01 -3.76
N VAL A 98 -2.12 -2.09 -4.34
CA VAL A 98 -1.12 -1.27 -3.65
C VAL A 98 -1.30 0.20 -4.05
N ALA A 99 -1.37 1.09 -3.07
CA ALA A 99 -1.33 2.52 -3.30
C ALA A 99 0.12 3.01 -3.30
N ILE A 100 0.44 3.98 -4.16
CA ILE A 100 1.74 4.62 -4.26
C ILE A 100 1.56 6.09 -4.66
N ALA A 101 2.31 7.01 -4.04
CA ALA A 101 2.30 8.42 -4.38
C ALA A 101 3.54 9.15 -3.85
N PRO A 102 3.90 10.32 -4.41
CA PRO A 102 4.79 11.26 -3.75
C PRO A 102 4.27 11.57 -2.34
N ARG A 103 5.18 11.68 -1.38
CA ARG A 103 4.84 11.97 0.02
C ARG A 103 4.02 13.25 0.16
N THR A 104 4.34 14.27 -0.63
CA THR A 104 3.64 15.57 -0.67
C THR A 104 2.15 15.48 -1.05
N GLU A 105 1.74 14.39 -1.69
CA GLU A 105 0.32 14.11 -2.00
C GLU A 105 -0.40 13.34 -0.86
N LEU A 106 0.31 13.02 0.23
CA LEU A 106 -0.19 12.23 1.36
C LEU A 106 -0.21 13.10 2.63
N LEU A 107 -1.10 14.08 2.67
CA LEU A 107 -1.09 15.15 3.69
C LEU A 107 -1.15 14.63 5.12
N ARG A 108 -1.88 13.52 5.37
CA ARG A 108 -1.91 12.91 6.70
C ARG A 108 -0.57 12.26 7.07
N VAL A 109 0.13 11.68 6.10
CA VAL A 109 1.48 11.13 6.30
C VAL A 109 2.46 12.28 6.53
N GLU A 110 2.34 13.35 5.73
CA GLU A 110 3.23 14.52 5.79
C GLU A 110 3.15 15.23 7.13
N SER A 111 1.96 15.35 7.70
CA SER A 111 1.74 16.03 8.98
C SER A 111 1.84 15.12 10.21
N SER A 112 2.10 13.82 10.03
CA SER A 112 2.05 12.85 11.13
C SER A 112 3.35 12.81 11.94
N ARG A 113 3.24 12.97 13.27
CA ARG A 113 4.35 12.75 14.20
C ARG A 113 4.83 11.29 14.23
N ALA A 114 3.99 10.32 13.84
CA ALA A 114 4.37 8.91 13.78
C ALA A 114 5.22 8.58 12.53
N THR A 115 5.26 9.46 11.55
CA THR A 115 5.99 9.28 10.28
C THR A 115 6.75 10.55 9.91
N PRO A 116 7.62 11.09 10.80
CA PRO A 116 8.36 12.33 10.50
C PRO A 116 9.29 12.11 9.31
N ARG A 117 9.62 13.21 8.61
CA ARG A 117 10.66 13.18 7.57
C ARG A 117 12.00 12.80 8.19
N ILE A 118 12.84 12.11 7.43
CA ILE A 118 14.21 11.77 7.81
C ILE A 118 15.17 12.84 7.30
N ASP A 119 14.91 13.30 6.08
CA ASP A 119 15.71 14.25 5.31
C ASP A 119 14.79 15.03 4.34
N ASP A 120 15.39 15.83 3.46
CA ASP A 120 14.69 16.66 2.48
C ASP A 120 14.46 15.96 1.13
N GLU A 121 14.70 14.66 1.03
CA GLU A 121 14.47 13.90 -0.20
C GLU A 121 13.01 13.87 -0.63
N ASP A 122 12.78 13.94 -1.93
CA ASP A 122 11.44 13.80 -2.55
C ASP A 122 11.02 12.35 -2.63
N VAL A 123 10.63 11.79 -1.49
CA VAL A 123 10.28 10.37 -1.40
C VAL A 123 8.87 10.08 -1.95
N TRP A 124 8.71 8.89 -2.55
CA TRP A 124 7.41 8.29 -2.79
C TRP A 124 7.09 7.29 -1.68
N VAL A 125 5.80 7.15 -1.37
CA VAL A 125 5.35 6.35 -0.23
C VAL A 125 4.34 5.32 -0.66
N ILE A 126 4.47 4.10 -0.11
CA ILE A 126 3.46 3.04 -0.17
C ILE A 126 2.59 3.12 1.09
N PRO A 127 1.43 3.81 1.06
CA PRO A 127 0.61 4.02 2.25
C PRO A 127 -0.40 2.90 2.50
N CYS A 128 -0.62 2.00 1.53
CA CYS A 128 -1.62 0.94 1.65
C CYS A 128 -1.27 -0.24 0.75
N VAL A 129 -1.38 -1.44 1.28
CA VAL A 129 -1.34 -2.70 0.53
C VAL A 129 -2.46 -3.62 1.01
N THR A 130 -3.22 -4.18 0.08
CA THR A 130 -4.36 -5.07 0.37
C THR A 130 -4.34 -6.26 -0.57
N VAL A 131 -4.55 -7.47 -0.02
CA VAL A 131 -4.71 -8.71 -0.79
C VAL A 131 -6.03 -9.35 -0.40
N GLY A 132 -6.81 -9.77 -1.39
CA GLY A 132 -8.08 -10.46 -1.22
C GLY A 132 -7.95 -11.66 -0.29
N LYS A 133 -8.97 -11.95 0.54
CA LYS A 133 -8.89 -13.00 1.57
C LYS A 133 -8.47 -14.35 1.02
N THR A 134 -9.01 -14.75 -0.12
CA THR A 134 -8.75 -16.03 -0.81
C THR A 134 -7.36 -16.11 -1.46
N ALA A 135 -6.70 -14.98 -1.67
CA ALA A 135 -5.41 -14.86 -2.33
C ALA A 135 -4.23 -14.64 -1.34
N ARG A 136 -4.51 -14.58 -0.04
CA ARG A 136 -3.47 -14.37 0.99
C ARG A 136 -2.53 -15.57 1.14
N GLY A 137 -1.35 -15.33 1.72
CA GLY A 137 -0.35 -16.38 1.97
C GLY A 137 0.46 -16.80 0.72
N ARG A 138 0.22 -16.19 -0.44
CA ARG A 138 0.78 -16.57 -1.74
C ARG A 138 1.85 -15.60 -2.27
N GLY A 139 2.40 -14.73 -1.44
CA GLY A 139 3.45 -13.79 -1.85
C GLY A 139 2.97 -12.54 -2.60
N ILE A 140 1.67 -12.44 -2.93
CA ILE A 140 1.10 -11.35 -3.76
C ILE A 140 1.38 -9.95 -3.19
N ALA A 141 1.32 -9.79 -1.87
CA ALA A 141 1.62 -8.49 -1.25
C ALA A 141 3.07 -8.06 -1.48
N VAL A 142 4.03 -8.99 -1.44
CA VAL A 142 5.45 -8.72 -1.76
C VAL A 142 5.60 -8.33 -3.22
N ALA A 143 4.95 -9.06 -4.14
CA ALA A 143 4.97 -8.77 -5.56
C ALA A 143 4.39 -7.38 -5.87
N LEU A 144 3.23 -7.03 -5.27
CA LEU A 144 2.62 -5.69 -5.38
C LEU A 144 3.54 -4.57 -4.88
N ILE A 145 4.22 -4.77 -3.74
CA ILE A 145 5.16 -3.76 -3.21
C ILE A 145 6.32 -3.56 -4.18
N LYS A 146 6.91 -4.64 -4.72
CA LYS A 146 7.99 -4.57 -5.70
C LYS A 146 7.56 -3.85 -6.98
N GLU A 147 6.35 -4.14 -7.46
CA GLU A 147 5.80 -3.47 -8.64
C GLU A 147 5.55 -1.97 -8.38
N ALA A 148 5.06 -1.60 -7.17
CA ALA A 148 4.90 -0.21 -6.79
C ALA A 148 6.25 0.54 -6.73
N VAL A 149 7.31 -0.13 -6.27
CA VAL A 149 8.68 0.42 -6.27
C VAL A 149 9.15 0.66 -7.71
N ALA A 150 9.04 -0.34 -8.58
CA ALA A 150 9.42 -0.22 -10.00
C ALA A 150 8.62 0.90 -10.69
N TYR A 151 7.33 0.98 -10.41
CA TYR A 151 6.46 2.06 -10.90
C TYR A 151 6.93 3.44 -10.43
N ALA A 152 7.26 3.60 -9.15
CA ALA A 152 7.74 4.86 -8.59
C ALA A 152 9.04 5.33 -9.26
N PHE A 153 10.04 4.45 -9.38
CA PHE A 153 11.31 4.77 -10.05
C PHE A 153 11.11 5.12 -11.53
N LYS A 154 10.26 4.38 -12.25
CA LYS A 154 9.88 4.71 -13.63
C LYS A 154 9.27 6.11 -13.78
N HIS A 155 8.68 6.64 -12.71
CA HIS A 155 8.07 7.97 -12.67
C HIS A 155 8.93 9.03 -11.97
N GLY A 156 10.21 8.73 -11.77
CA GLY A 156 11.21 9.68 -11.27
C GLY A 156 11.29 9.81 -9.75
N ALA A 157 10.80 8.83 -9.00
CA ALA A 157 11.02 8.80 -7.56
C ALA A 157 12.52 8.60 -7.27
N PRO A 158 13.18 9.42 -6.46
CA PRO A 158 14.56 9.15 -6.04
C PRO A 158 14.62 8.04 -4.98
N VAL A 159 13.61 7.96 -4.13
CA VAL A 159 13.53 7.01 -3.00
C VAL A 159 12.07 6.57 -2.79
N VAL A 160 11.89 5.31 -2.41
CA VAL A 160 10.58 4.79 -1.98
C VAL A 160 10.60 4.45 -0.50
N GLU A 161 9.66 5.03 0.25
CA GLU A 161 9.46 4.80 1.67
C GLU A 161 8.18 4.04 1.97
N ALA A 162 8.17 3.39 3.12
CA ALA A 162 6.98 2.82 3.74
C ALA A 162 7.03 3.02 5.25
N TYR A 163 5.86 3.07 5.88
CA TYR A 163 5.71 3.26 7.32
C TYR A 163 4.91 2.11 7.94
N PRO A 164 5.40 0.87 7.81
CA PRO A 164 4.71 -0.25 8.39
C PRO A 164 4.74 -0.19 9.91
N ARG A 165 3.86 -0.95 10.53
CA ARG A 165 3.88 -1.16 11.95
C ARG A 165 5.20 -1.80 12.37
N ALA A 166 5.78 -1.32 13.47
CA ALA A 166 6.97 -1.89 14.08
C ALA A 166 6.71 -3.32 14.57
N GLY A 167 7.67 -4.22 14.33
CA GLY A 167 7.59 -5.62 14.73
C GLY A 167 6.60 -6.46 13.92
N ASP A 168 6.34 -7.68 14.38
CA ASP A 168 5.51 -8.70 13.72
C ASP A 168 4.19 -9.00 14.44
N THR A 169 3.89 -8.31 15.54
CA THR A 169 2.69 -8.54 16.33
C THR A 169 1.44 -8.43 15.47
N ARG A 170 0.64 -9.49 15.41
CA ARG A 170 -0.65 -9.49 14.74
C ARG A 170 -1.58 -8.45 15.37
N THR A 171 -2.22 -7.64 14.52
CA THR A 171 -3.29 -6.74 14.92
C THR A 171 -4.55 -7.01 14.15
N SER A 172 -5.65 -6.37 14.58
CA SER A 172 -6.87 -6.30 13.79
C SER A 172 -6.56 -5.76 12.38
N ASN A 173 -7.34 -6.21 11.38
CA ASN A 173 -7.18 -5.78 9.99
C ASN A 173 -7.22 -4.25 9.80
N ASP A 174 -7.86 -3.54 10.73
CA ASP A 174 -8.06 -2.09 10.66
C ASP A 174 -6.76 -1.27 10.78
N ASN A 175 -5.72 -1.85 11.40
CA ASN A 175 -4.42 -1.21 11.54
C ASN A 175 -3.33 -1.80 10.61
N ALA A 176 -3.69 -2.78 9.79
CA ALA A 176 -2.74 -3.54 8.95
C ALA A 176 -2.56 -2.97 7.53
N TYR A 177 -3.32 -1.93 7.14
CA TYR A 177 -3.30 -1.42 5.76
C TYR A 177 -1.95 -0.80 5.33
N PHE A 178 -1.15 -0.30 6.26
CA PHE A 178 0.24 0.11 5.99
C PHE A 178 1.20 -1.07 5.87
N GLY A 179 0.73 -2.29 6.09
CA GLY A 179 1.56 -3.49 6.12
C GLY A 179 2.35 -3.66 7.42
N THR A 180 3.18 -4.68 7.46
CA THR A 180 4.06 -5.02 8.59
C THR A 180 5.52 -4.93 8.19
N GLU A 181 6.40 -4.69 9.16
CA GLU A 181 7.84 -4.63 8.92
C GLU A 181 8.38 -5.89 8.22
N PRO A 182 8.06 -7.15 8.64
CA PRO A 182 8.52 -8.34 7.95
C PRO A 182 8.05 -8.44 6.48
N LEU A 183 6.87 -7.89 6.15
CA LEU A 183 6.38 -7.85 4.77
C LEU A 183 7.28 -6.98 3.89
N PHE A 184 7.61 -5.77 4.35
CA PHE A 184 8.45 -4.84 3.59
C PHE A 184 9.92 -5.31 3.53
N ARG A 185 10.45 -5.94 4.60
CA ARG A 185 11.79 -6.58 4.54
C ARG A 185 11.87 -7.61 3.42
N ARG A 186 10.87 -8.47 3.26
CA ARG A 186 10.81 -9.44 2.15
C ARG A 186 10.71 -8.77 0.78
N ALA A 187 10.21 -7.56 0.71
CA ALA A 187 10.13 -6.79 -0.53
C ALA A 187 11.42 -5.97 -0.84
N GLY A 188 12.45 -6.02 0.03
CA GLY A 188 13.73 -5.35 -0.19
C GLY A 188 13.90 -4.03 0.59
N PHE A 189 12.98 -3.71 1.50
CA PHE A 189 13.09 -2.52 2.34
C PHE A 189 13.95 -2.78 3.59
N ARG A 190 14.66 -1.74 4.03
CA ARG A 190 15.40 -1.72 5.31
C ARG A 190 14.85 -0.65 6.22
N VAL A 191 14.86 -0.91 7.53
CA VAL A 191 14.53 0.11 8.54
C VAL A 191 15.64 1.17 8.55
N VAL A 192 15.24 2.42 8.40
CA VAL A 192 16.14 3.58 8.44
C VAL A 192 15.83 4.48 9.64
N ARG A 193 14.66 4.30 10.28
CA ARG A 193 14.28 4.99 11.52
C ARG A 193 13.34 4.12 12.35
N THR A 194 13.61 4.05 13.65
CA THR A 194 12.74 3.48 14.67
C THR A 194 11.56 4.42 14.98
N PRO A 195 10.47 3.91 15.61
CA PRO A 195 9.37 4.77 16.01
C PRO A 195 9.83 5.89 16.94
N PRO A 196 9.25 7.09 16.87
CA PRO A 196 9.48 8.14 17.87
C PRO A 196 9.06 7.66 19.27
N GLU A 197 9.82 8.05 20.29
CA GLU A 197 9.58 7.62 21.68
C GLU A 197 8.41 8.39 22.34
N ASP A 198 8.13 9.61 21.89
CA ASP A 198 7.16 10.54 22.44
C ASP A 198 5.76 10.45 21.83
N LEU A 199 5.41 9.29 21.24
CA LEU A 199 4.08 9.09 20.67
C LEU A 199 3.02 8.88 21.76
N PRO A 200 1.79 9.37 21.53
CA PRO A 200 0.67 9.06 22.41
C PRO A 200 0.46 7.54 22.54
N ARG A 201 0.09 7.07 23.72
CA ARG A 201 -0.06 5.62 24.04
C ARG A 201 -0.99 4.85 23.11
N ASN A 202 -2.00 5.54 22.54
CA ASN A 202 -2.98 4.94 21.62
C ASN A 202 -2.53 4.99 20.14
N TRP A 203 -1.36 5.53 19.84
CA TRP A 203 -0.83 5.54 18.48
C TRP A 203 -0.07 4.24 18.20
N VAL A 204 -0.19 3.76 16.97
CA VAL A 204 0.51 2.57 16.52
C VAL A 204 1.96 2.94 16.18
N PRO A 205 2.97 2.39 16.87
CA PRO A 205 4.36 2.64 16.56
C PRO A 205 4.69 2.16 15.13
N ARG A 206 5.35 3.03 14.35
CA ARG A 206 5.74 2.76 12.96
C ARG A 206 7.23 2.96 12.78
N VAL A 207 7.86 2.03 12.08
CA VAL A 207 9.21 2.22 11.57
C VAL A 207 9.14 2.96 10.25
N THR A 208 10.16 3.78 9.93
CA THR A 208 10.37 4.23 8.55
C THR A 208 11.29 3.25 7.85
N MET A 209 10.86 2.77 6.70
CA MET A 209 11.65 1.87 5.87
C MET A 209 11.86 2.48 4.49
N ARG A 210 13.06 2.30 3.92
CA ARG A 210 13.40 2.66 2.53
C ARG A 210 13.70 1.41 1.73
N TYR A 211 13.30 1.44 0.47
CA TYR A 211 13.75 0.44 -0.49
C TYR A 211 15.23 0.68 -0.79
N VAL A 212 16.00 -0.40 -0.80
CA VAL A 212 17.42 -0.40 -1.15
C VAL A 212 17.56 -1.27 -2.38
N GLU A 213 17.98 -0.65 -3.48
CA GLU A 213 18.32 -1.39 -4.68
C GLU A 213 19.52 -2.31 -4.37
N SER A 214 19.36 -3.62 -4.63
CA SER A 214 20.37 -4.66 -4.35
C SER A 214 21.27 -4.88 -5.56
#